data_f5378f056085bdeaba4369cd3609e22f
#
_entry.id   f5378f056085bdeaba4369cd3609e22f
#
_cell.length_a   1.000
_cell.length_b   1.000
_cell.length_c   1.000
_cell.angle_alpha   90.00
_cell.angle_beta   90.00
_cell.angle_gamma   90.00
#
_symmetry.space_group_name_H-M   'P 1'
#
loop_
_entity.id
_entity.type
_entity.pdbx_description
1 polymer ?
#
loop_
_entity_poly.entity_id
_entity_poly.type
_entity_poly.pdbx_seq_one_letter_code
_entity_poly.pdbx_strand_id
1 'polypeptide(L)'
;KRFNEILSVMELEEVTYVSVKISAIVSQLIEVDHDGSVNRVAEKLRKIYSKAQKESVFVNLDMEEYRDLEVTIDVFKKLLDEESFETLYAGIVLQAYLPDSHAAFEDLVVWAKRRYEKTGAKIKIRIVKGANLAMEKTEGELNGWKAAPYESKEEVDASYARLINTAIDSKIKDFLTIGVASHNLFHIAFAQTLAQMLSLIHI
;
A
#
# COMPACT_ATOMS: atom_id res chain seq x y z
N LYS A 1 -11.06 -3.39 -19.92
CA LYS A 1 -12.13 -2.39 -19.68
C LYS A 1 -11.73 -1.48 -18.52
N ARG A 2 -11.59 -1.97 -17.28
CA ARG A 2 -11.22 -1.18 -16.08
C ARG A 2 -9.93 -0.40 -16.22
N PHE A 3 -8.89 -0.97 -16.83
CA PHE A 3 -7.62 -0.28 -17.09
C PHE A 3 -7.82 1.03 -17.89
N ASN A 4 -8.60 1.01 -18.95
CA ASN A 4 -8.87 2.21 -19.76
C ASN A 4 -9.75 3.21 -18.99
N GLU A 5 -10.68 2.74 -18.16
CA GLU A 5 -11.50 3.59 -17.30
C GLU A 5 -10.64 4.37 -16.30
N ILE A 6 -9.63 3.72 -15.69
CA ILE A 6 -8.67 4.40 -14.79
C ILE A 6 -7.94 5.53 -15.54
N LEU A 7 -7.41 5.25 -16.74
CA LEU A 7 -6.70 6.26 -17.53
C LEU A 7 -7.60 7.44 -17.92
N SER A 8 -8.87 7.17 -18.27
CA SER A 8 -9.83 8.23 -18.63
C SER A 8 -10.24 9.08 -17.43
N VAL A 9 -10.42 8.47 -16.25
CA VAL A 9 -10.76 9.22 -15.01
C VAL A 9 -9.63 10.15 -14.61
N MET A 10 -8.37 9.78 -14.84
CA MET A 10 -7.21 10.62 -14.54
C MET A 10 -7.08 11.85 -15.45
N GLU A 11 -7.88 11.95 -16.52
CA GLU A 11 -7.94 13.14 -17.41
C GLU A 11 -8.89 14.22 -16.89
N LEU A 12 -9.71 13.91 -15.89
CA LEU A 12 -10.64 14.87 -15.31
C LEU A 12 -9.89 15.83 -14.38
N GLU A 13 -10.07 17.13 -14.57
CA GLU A 13 -9.36 18.20 -13.87
C GLU A 13 -9.54 18.13 -12.34
N GLU A 14 -10.69 17.70 -11.88
CA GLU A 14 -11.00 17.53 -10.44
C GLU A 14 -10.36 16.30 -9.80
N VAL A 15 -9.79 15.35 -10.58
CA VAL A 15 -9.21 14.12 -10.08
C VAL A 15 -7.74 14.30 -9.76
N THR A 16 -7.43 14.41 -8.49
CA THR A 16 -6.05 14.53 -7.99
C THR A 16 -5.51 13.25 -7.32
N TYR A 17 -6.37 12.24 -7.13
CA TYR A 17 -6.05 11.01 -6.43
C TYR A 17 -6.82 9.82 -7.03
N VAL A 18 -6.12 8.73 -7.31
CA VAL A 18 -6.73 7.44 -7.69
C VAL A 18 -6.17 6.29 -6.88
N SER A 19 -7.04 5.35 -6.50
CA SER A 19 -6.65 4.06 -5.93
C SER A 19 -6.76 2.97 -6.98
N VAL A 20 -5.72 2.15 -7.11
CA VAL A 20 -5.62 1.10 -8.11
C VAL A 20 -5.32 -0.23 -7.43
N LYS A 21 -6.13 -1.26 -7.71
CA LYS A 21 -5.86 -2.65 -7.33
C LYS A 21 -5.15 -3.35 -8.50
N ILE A 22 -4.08 -4.08 -8.22
CA ILE A 22 -3.36 -4.80 -9.28
C ILE A 22 -4.24 -5.85 -9.97
N SER A 23 -5.13 -6.50 -9.22
CA SER A 23 -6.14 -7.43 -9.71
C SER A 23 -7.15 -6.80 -10.70
N ALA A 24 -7.37 -5.48 -10.61
CA ALA A 24 -8.25 -4.75 -11.52
C ALA A 24 -7.62 -4.46 -12.88
N ILE A 25 -6.30 -4.45 -12.96
CA ILE A 25 -5.54 -4.13 -14.19
C ILE A 25 -4.93 -5.35 -14.87
N VAL A 26 -4.70 -6.44 -14.12
CA VAL A 26 -4.21 -7.72 -14.62
C VAL A 26 -5.15 -8.84 -14.16
N SER A 27 -5.62 -9.66 -15.08
CA SER A 27 -6.64 -10.69 -14.80
C SER A 27 -6.07 -11.99 -14.22
N GLN A 28 -4.76 -12.20 -14.28
CA GLN A 28 -4.11 -13.43 -13.83
C GLN A 28 -2.83 -13.08 -13.06
N LEU A 29 -2.91 -13.16 -11.74
CA LEU A 29 -1.78 -13.17 -10.83
C LEU A 29 -1.54 -14.63 -10.46
N ILE A 30 -0.36 -15.15 -10.78
CA ILE A 30 -0.02 -16.57 -10.62
C ILE A 30 1.11 -16.64 -9.60
N GLU A 31 0.86 -17.21 -8.42
CA GLU A 31 1.83 -17.31 -7.33
C GLU A 31 3.09 -18.07 -7.72
N VAL A 32 2.94 -19.21 -8.41
CA VAL A 32 4.09 -20.03 -8.91
C VAL A 32 4.90 -19.32 -10.00
N ASP A 33 4.35 -18.27 -10.63
CA ASP A 33 5.04 -17.41 -11.60
C ASP A 33 5.08 -15.98 -11.05
N HIS A 34 5.74 -15.80 -9.91
CA HIS A 34 5.86 -14.51 -9.22
C HIS A 34 6.47 -13.44 -10.14
N ASP A 35 7.64 -13.70 -10.69
CA ASP A 35 8.35 -12.76 -11.58
C ASP A 35 7.53 -12.41 -12.81
N GLY A 36 6.87 -13.39 -13.43
CA GLY A 36 5.97 -13.16 -14.55
C GLY A 36 4.76 -12.31 -14.16
N SER A 37 4.20 -12.52 -12.96
CA SER A 37 3.11 -11.72 -12.42
C SER A 37 3.55 -10.28 -12.17
N VAL A 38 4.70 -10.06 -11.51
CA VAL A 38 5.31 -8.74 -11.32
C VAL A 38 5.53 -8.03 -12.66
N ASN A 39 6.07 -8.72 -13.67
CA ASN A 39 6.33 -8.13 -15.00
C ASN A 39 5.02 -7.73 -15.71
N ARG A 40 3.99 -8.58 -15.70
CA ARG A 40 2.68 -8.29 -16.30
C ARG A 40 2.00 -7.09 -15.65
N VAL A 41 2.05 -7.00 -14.32
CA VAL A 41 1.51 -5.85 -13.59
C VAL A 41 2.32 -4.60 -13.90
N ALA A 42 3.65 -4.69 -13.88
CA ALA A 42 4.55 -3.56 -14.15
C ALA A 42 4.29 -2.95 -15.55
N GLU A 43 4.05 -3.77 -16.56
CA GLU A 43 3.73 -3.29 -17.92
C GLU A 43 2.49 -2.39 -17.95
N LYS A 44 1.44 -2.77 -17.22
CA LYS A 44 0.19 -1.99 -17.14
C LYS A 44 0.34 -0.77 -16.23
N LEU A 45 0.92 -0.98 -15.06
CA LEU A 45 1.07 0.07 -14.04
C LEU A 45 2.01 1.19 -14.52
N ARG A 46 3.02 0.87 -15.34
CA ARG A 46 3.91 1.88 -15.97
C ARG A 46 3.11 2.90 -16.78
N LYS A 47 2.08 2.46 -17.52
CA LYS A 47 1.20 3.38 -18.27
C LYS A 47 0.36 4.27 -17.34
N ILE A 48 -0.10 3.71 -16.21
CA ILE A 48 -0.83 4.49 -15.19
C ILE A 48 0.10 5.51 -14.54
N TYR A 49 1.32 5.14 -14.15
CA TYR A 49 2.29 6.04 -13.54
C TYR A 49 2.75 7.14 -14.51
N SER A 50 2.97 6.82 -15.78
CA SER A 50 3.27 7.83 -16.81
C SER A 50 2.12 8.84 -16.97
N LYS A 51 0.87 8.35 -16.94
CA LYS A 51 -0.30 9.23 -16.97
C LYS A 51 -0.42 10.07 -15.71
N ALA A 52 -0.17 9.46 -14.53
CA ALA A 52 -0.17 10.13 -13.25
C ALA A 52 0.82 11.31 -13.19
N GLN A 53 2.05 11.12 -13.69
CA GLN A 53 3.03 12.20 -13.79
C GLN A 53 2.56 13.33 -14.70
N LYS A 54 1.99 12.98 -15.87
CA LYS A 54 1.52 13.96 -16.83
C LYS A 54 0.37 14.82 -16.30
N GLU A 55 -0.60 14.19 -15.63
CA GLU A 55 -1.82 14.85 -15.13
C GLU A 55 -1.69 15.30 -13.67
N SER A 56 -0.52 15.11 -13.03
CA SER A 56 -0.28 15.44 -11.60
C SER A 56 -1.25 14.73 -10.64
N VAL A 57 -1.61 13.48 -10.95
CA VAL A 57 -2.52 12.65 -10.14
C VAL A 57 -1.72 11.75 -9.22
N PHE A 58 -2.05 11.73 -7.93
CA PHE A 58 -1.47 10.77 -6.98
C PHE A 58 -2.07 9.39 -7.17
N VAL A 59 -1.22 8.37 -7.32
CA VAL A 59 -1.65 6.97 -7.43
C VAL A 59 -1.33 6.21 -6.16
N ASN A 60 -2.34 5.54 -5.61
CA ASN A 60 -2.20 4.64 -4.47
C ASN A 60 -2.50 3.21 -4.89
N LEU A 61 -1.58 2.27 -4.62
CA LEU A 61 -1.84 0.85 -4.82
C LEU A 61 -2.61 0.30 -3.63
N ASP A 62 -3.85 -0.12 -3.86
CA ASP A 62 -4.67 -0.78 -2.86
C ASP A 62 -4.31 -2.26 -2.75
N MET A 63 -4.23 -2.74 -1.51
CA MET A 63 -4.07 -4.16 -1.19
C MET A 63 -5.44 -4.83 -1.12
N GLU A 64 -5.58 -6.01 -1.67
CA GLU A 64 -6.84 -6.75 -1.69
C GLU A 64 -6.70 -8.11 -1.01
N GLU A 65 -6.11 -9.10 -1.66
CA GLU A 65 -5.95 -10.45 -1.14
C GLU A 65 -4.53 -10.66 -0.60
N TYR A 66 -4.39 -11.55 0.37
CA TYR A 66 -3.08 -11.89 0.95
C TYR A 66 -2.07 -12.36 -0.09
N ARG A 67 -2.49 -13.22 -1.00
CA ARG A 67 -1.65 -13.74 -2.09
C ARG A 67 -1.07 -12.65 -3.01
N ASP A 68 -1.69 -11.47 -3.05
CA ASP A 68 -1.23 -10.35 -3.89
C ASP A 68 -0.23 -9.44 -3.16
N LEU A 69 0.03 -9.67 -1.86
CA LEU A 69 0.84 -8.81 -1.00
C LEU A 69 2.25 -8.61 -1.57
N GLU A 70 2.98 -9.72 -1.78
CA GLU A 70 4.36 -9.67 -2.26
C GLU A 70 4.46 -9.09 -3.67
N VAL A 71 3.61 -9.55 -4.59
CA VAL A 71 3.57 -9.01 -5.96
C VAL A 71 3.29 -7.51 -5.98
N THR A 72 2.39 -7.02 -5.11
CA THR A 72 2.07 -5.59 -5.02
C THR A 72 3.26 -4.78 -4.52
N ILE A 73 3.97 -5.26 -3.49
CA ILE A 73 5.16 -4.61 -2.95
C ILE A 73 6.29 -4.59 -3.98
N ASP A 74 6.54 -5.73 -4.62
CA ASP A 74 7.64 -5.86 -5.58
C ASP A 74 7.42 -5.02 -6.82
N VAL A 75 6.20 -5.00 -7.38
CA VAL A 75 5.91 -4.13 -8.53
C VAL A 75 5.98 -2.64 -8.16
N PHE A 76 5.55 -2.26 -6.95
CA PHE A 76 5.66 -0.89 -6.45
C PHE A 76 7.10 -0.44 -6.38
N LYS A 77 7.98 -1.22 -5.73
CA LYS A 77 9.41 -0.94 -5.65
C LYS A 77 10.07 -0.92 -7.00
N LYS A 78 9.82 -1.96 -7.82
CA LYS A 78 10.41 -2.11 -9.15
C LYS A 78 10.15 -0.88 -10.03
N LEU A 79 8.92 -0.41 -10.09
CA LEU A 79 8.59 0.73 -10.94
C LEU A 79 9.14 2.04 -10.40
N LEU A 80 9.08 2.26 -9.09
CA LEU A 80 9.59 3.49 -8.48
C LEU A 80 11.14 3.54 -8.43
N ASP A 81 11.82 2.43 -8.68
CA ASP A 81 13.27 2.37 -8.88
C ASP A 81 13.67 2.60 -10.36
N GLU A 82 12.71 2.62 -11.32
CA GLU A 82 12.98 3.01 -12.69
C GLU A 82 13.29 4.51 -12.80
N GLU A 83 14.27 4.91 -13.61
CA GLU A 83 14.68 6.30 -13.82
C GLU A 83 13.50 7.22 -14.16
N SER A 84 12.54 6.72 -14.94
CA SER A 84 11.33 7.46 -15.34
C SER A 84 10.41 7.80 -14.16
N PHE A 85 10.49 7.07 -13.04
CA PHE A 85 9.60 7.20 -11.89
C PHE A 85 10.34 7.43 -10.56
N GLU A 86 11.66 7.57 -10.58
CA GLU A 86 12.47 7.72 -9.36
C GLU A 86 12.09 8.95 -8.52
N THR A 87 11.46 9.96 -9.12
CA THR A 87 10.96 11.15 -8.42
C THR A 87 9.43 11.13 -8.18
N LEU A 88 8.73 10.10 -8.66
CA LEU A 88 7.26 10.01 -8.52
C LEU A 88 6.84 9.80 -7.07
N TYR A 89 5.97 10.68 -6.55
CA TYR A 89 5.30 10.47 -5.27
C TYR A 89 4.09 9.56 -5.46
N ALA A 90 4.14 8.36 -4.93
CA ALA A 90 3.07 7.36 -5.01
C ALA A 90 2.83 6.68 -3.66
N GLY A 91 1.74 5.96 -3.53
CA GLY A 91 1.35 5.28 -2.30
C GLY A 91 1.07 3.80 -2.46
N ILE A 92 1.15 3.09 -1.32
CA ILE A 92 0.79 1.68 -1.18
C ILE A 92 -0.02 1.49 0.11
N VAL A 93 -0.86 0.46 0.15
CA VAL A 93 -1.66 0.10 1.34
C VAL A 93 -1.05 -1.10 2.04
N LEU A 94 -1.06 -1.09 3.37
CA LEU A 94 -0.80 -2.27 4.19
C LEU A 94 -2.02 -2.55 5.08
N GLN A 95 -2.34 -3.84 5.20
CA GLN A 95 -3.50 -4.34 5.93
C GLN A 95 -3.06 -4.94 7.27
N ALA A 96 -3.37 -4.28 8.37
CA ALA A 96 -2.94 -4.67 9.72
C ALA A 96 -3.51 -6.01 10.21
N TYR A 97 -4.54 -6.55 9.53
CA TYR A 97 -5.08 -7.88 9.87
C TYR A 97 -4.16 -9.03 9.45
N LEU A 98 -3.13 -8.74 8.64
CA LEU A 98 -2.10 -9.69 8.22
C LEU A 98 -0.87 -9.56 9.12
N PRO A 99 -0.40 -10.63 9.77
CA PRO A 99 0.86 -10.62 10.53
C PRO A 99 2.05 -10.12 9.73
N ASP A 100 2.14 -10.51 8.45
CA ASP A 100 3.25 -10.18 7.54
C ASP A 100 3.32 -8.69 7.18
N SER A 101 2.26 -7.93 7.43
CA SER A 101 2.27 -6.47 7.19
C SER A 101 3.29 -5.73 8.04
N HIS A 102 3.71 -6.27 9.19
CA HIS A 102 4.78 -5.66 9.99
C HIS A 102 6.14 -5.78 9.31
N ALA A 103 6.49 -6.97 8.84
CA ALA A 103 7.74 -7.19 8.10
C ALA A 103 7.73 -6.42 6.76
N ALA A 104 6.60 -6.40 6.07
CA ALA A 104 6.40 -5.62 4.85
C ALA A 104 6.58 -4.12 5.09
N PHE A 105 6.09 -3.60 6.21
CA PHE A 105 6.29 -2.20 6.58
C PHE A 105 7.78 -1.88 6.81
N GLU A 106 8.49 -2.71 7.58
CA GLU A 106 9.92 -2.53 7.85
C GLU A 106 10.76 -2.54 6.56
N ASP A 107 10.47 -3.49 5.67
CA ASP A 107 11.13 -3.60 4.36
C ASP A 107 10.86 -2.35 3.47
N LEU A 108 9.61 -1.87 3.43
CA LEU A 108 9.27 -0.64 2.72
C LEU A 108 9.95 0.59 3.33
N VAL A 109 10.09 0.67 4.64
CA VAL A 109 10.81 1.77 5.32
C VAL A 109 12.29 1.79 4.91
N VAL A 110 12.96 0.63 4.92
CA VAL A 110 14.38 0.52 4.51
C VAL A 110 14.56 0.93 3.05
N TRP A 111 13.69 0.43 2.17
CA TRP A 111 13.73 0.76 0.74
C TRP A 111 13.40 2.24 0.49
N ALA A 112 12.37 2.79 1.14
CA ALA A 112 11.95 4.19 0.98
C ALA A 112 13.05 5.16 1.43
N LYS A 113 13.77 4.85 2.52
CA LYS A 113 14.91 5.63 2.99
C LYS A 113 16.02 5.69 1.94
N ARG A 114 16.43 4.53 1.41
CA ARG A 114 17.45 4.43 0.36
C ARG A 114 17.05 5.23 -0.88
N ARG A 115 15.77 5.12 -1.30
CA ARG A 115 15.22 5.86 -2.42
C ARG A 115 15.27 7.37 -2.18
N TYR A 116 14.85 7.81 -1.01
CA TYR A 116 14.87 9.23 -0.63
C TYR A 116 16.29 9.80 -0.58
N GLU A 117 17.25 9.06 -0.04
CA GLU A 117 18.66 9.46 -0.03
C GLU A 117 19.22 9.64 -1.45
N LYS A 118 18.74 8.86 -2.42
CA LYS A 118 19.14 8.96 -3.83
C LYS A 118 18.45 10.10 -4.59
N THR A 119 17.15 10.29 -4.37
CA THR A 119 16.29 11.09 -5.27
C THR A 119 15.56 12.23 -4.59
N GLY A 120 15.50 12.26 -3.26
CA GLY A 120 14.66 13.19 -2.48
C GLY A 120 13.16 12.87 -2.52
N ALA A 121 12.75 11.79 -3.21
CA ALA A 121 11.34 11.47 -3.40
C ALA A 121 10.78 10.63 -2.26
N LYS A 122 9.64 11.08 -1.70
CA LYS A 122 8.89 10.37 -0.67
C LYS A 122 7.97 9.31 -1.26
N ILE A 123 7.48 8.41 -0.40
CA ILE A 123 6.32 7.56 -0.66
C ILE A 123 5.26 7.75 0.42
N LYS A 124 4.06 7.24 0.19
CA LYS A 124 2.99 7.16 1.18
C LYS A 124 2.64 5.71 1.48
N ILE A 125 2.55 5.35 2.76
CA ILE A 125 1.95 4.08 3.18
C ILE A 125 0.63 4.39 3.88
N ARG A 126 -0.48 3.82 3.37
CA ARG A 126 -1.79 3.89 4.01
C ARG A 126 -2.03 2.63 4.81
N ILE A 127 -2.23 2.77 6.11
CA ILE A 127 -2.50 1.66 7.02
C ILE A 127 -4.02 1.51 7.17
N VAL A 128 -4.53 0.34 6.84
CA VAL A 128 -5.92 -0.08 7.01
C VAL A 128 -5.99 -1.33 7.88
N LYS A 129 -7.17 -1.68 8.42
CA LYS A 129 -7.31 -2.96 9.13
C LYS A 129 -7.27 -4.16 8.19
N GLY A 130 -8.01 -4.11 7.12
CA GLY A 130 -8.21 -5.16 6.12
C GLY A 130 -9.69 -5.31 5.79
N ALA A 131 -9.98 -5.72 4.56
CA ALA A 131 -11.35 -5.78 4.05
C ALA A 131 -11.81 -7.19 3.68
N ASN A 132 -10.89 -8.15 3.45
CA ASN A 132 -11.20 -9.44 2.83
C ASN A 132 -11.20 -10.62 3.82
N LEU A 133 -11.40 -10.37 5.14
CA LEU A 133 -11.31 -11.39 6.17
C LEU A 133 -12.16 -12.65 5.89
N ALA A 134 -13.38 -12.47 5.40
CA ALA A 134 -14.27 -13.58 5.08
C ALA A 134 -13.74 -14.43 3.91
N MET A 135 -13.23 -13.79 2.88
CA MET A 135 -12.61 -14.46 1.72
C MET A 135 -11.37 -15.26 2.15
N GLU A 136 -10.47 -14.64 2.89
CA GLU A 136 -9.23 -15.27 3.37
C GLU A 136 -9.51 -16.51 4.25
N LYS A 137 -10.53 -16.42 5.12
CA LYS A 137 -10.96 -17.56 5.94
C LYS A 137 -11.56 -18.69 5.09
N THR A 138 -12.42 -18.35 4.14
CA THR A 138 -13.02 -19.33 3.24
C THR A 138 -11.96 -20.02 2.37
N GLU A 139 -10.99 -19.29 1.88
CA GLU A 139 -9.88 -19.85 1.10
C GLU A 139 -9.03 -20.80 1.94
N GLY A 140 -8.70 -20.42 3.17
CA GLY A 140 -8.02 -21.31 4.12
C GLY A 140 -8.79 -22.61 4.41
N GLU A 141 -10.10 -22.51 4.66
CA GLU A 141 -10.97 -23.66 4.88
C GLU A 141 -11.05 -24.59 3.67
N LEU A 142 -11.23 -24.04 2.48
CA LEU A 142 -11.32 -24.81 1.22
C LEU A 142 -10.03 -25.56 0.89
N ASN A 143 -8.88 -24.99 1.21
CA ASN A 143 -7.59 -25.58 0.90
C ASN A 143 -6.96 -26.35 2.08
N GLY A 144 -7.58 -26.32 3.25
CA GLY A 144 -7.12 -27.03 4.44
C GLY A 144 -5.85 -26.42 5.07
N TRP A 145 -5.62 -25.12 4.89
CA TRP A 145 -4.52 -24.40 5.54
C TRP A 145 -5.02 -23.32 6.51
N LYS A 146 -4.13 -22.83 7.35
CA LYS A 146 -4.45 -21.72 8.26
C LYS A 146 -4.68 -20.45 7.45
N ALA A 147 -5.78 -19.73 7.75
CA ALA A 147 -6.04 -18.43 7.16
C ALA A 147 -4.91 -17.44 7.51
N ALA A 148 -4.50 -16.61 6.54
CA ALA A 148 -3.41 -15.64 6.70
C ALA A 148 -3.70 -14.56 7.77
N PRO A 149 -4.93 -14.00 7.89
CA PRO A 149 -5.24 -12.97 8.89
C PRO A 149 -5.22 -13.51 10.33
N TYR A 150 -5.05 -12.59 11.27
CA TYR A 150 -5.27 -12.86 12.69
C TYR A 150 -6.67 -13.45 12.96
N GLU A 151 -6.78 -14.28 13.97
CA GLU A 151 -8.02 -15.03 14.25
C GLU A 151 -9.09 -14.17 14.92
N SER A 152 -8.68 -13.26 15.80
CA SER A 152 -9.59 -12.42 16.59
C SER A 152 -9.54 -10.95 16.21
N LYS A 153 -10.64 -10.25 16.52
CA LYS A 153 -10.73 -8.79 16.33
C LYS A 153 -9.74 -8.05 17.23
N GLU A 154 -9.52 -8.57 18.44
CA GLU A 154 -8.61 -8.02 19.44
C GLU A 154 -7.16 -8.06 18.92
N GLU A 155 -6.74 -9.14 18.30
CA GLU A 155 -5.43 -9.27 17.67
C GLU A 155 -5.26 -8.28 16.49
N VAL A 156 -6.29 -8.14 15.66
CA VAL A 156 -6.29 -7.16 14.56
C VAL A 156 -6.19 -5.73 15.09
N ASP A 157 -6.93 -5.40 16.15
CA ASP A 157 -6.91 -4.07 16.77
C ASP A 157 -5.55 -3.78 17.41
N ALA A 158 -4.93 -4.77 18.06
CA ALA A 158 -3.59 -4.67 18.63
C ALA A 158 -2.51 -4.52 17.54
N SER A 159 -2.61 -5.30 16.48
CA SER A 159 -1.71 -5.21 15.32
C SER A 159 -1.81 -3.84 14.65
N TYR A 160 -3.02 -3.34 14.43
CA TYR A 160 -3.27 -2.01 13.87
C TYR A 160 -2.65 -0.90 14.72
N ALA A 161 -2.87 -0.92 16.04
CA ALA A 161 -2.31 0.06 16.96
C ALA A 161 -0.76 -0.01 16.98
N ARG A 162 -0.18 -1.21 16.98
CA ARG A 162 1.27 -1.43 16.92
C ARG A 162 1.86 -0.89 15.60
N LEU A 163 1.23 -1.20 14.47
CA LEU A 163 1.69 -0.73 13.15
C LEU A 163 1.66 0.80 13.07
N ILE A 164 0.60 1.45 13.57
CA ILE A 164 0.52 2.91 13.67
C ILE A 164 1.62 3.46 14.58
N ASN A 165 1.83 2.86 15.74
CA ASN A 165 2.88 3.31 16.67
C ASN A 165 4.28 3.23 16.06
N THR A 166 4.57 2.18 15.28
CA THR A 166 5.82 2.05 14.54
C THR A 166 5.92 3.05 13.38
N ALA A 167 4.78 3.31 12.70
CA ALA A 167 4.72 4.18 11.55
C ALA A 167 4.76 5.67 11.89
N ILE A 168 4.31 6.06 13.07
CA ILE A 168 4.37 7.45 13.54
C ILE A 168 5.67 7.65 14.33
N ASP A 169 6.78 7.80 13.60
CA ASP A 169 8.12 8.04 14.16
C ASP A 169 8.76 9.26 13.47
N SER A 170 9.36 10.13 14.27
CA SER A 170 10.08 11.31 13.78
C SER A 170 11.24 10.96 12.82
N LYS A 171 11.79 9.74 12.91
CA LYS A 171 12.91 9.29 12.08
C LYS A 171 12.52 8.99 10.63
N ILE A 172 11.24 8.75 10.36
CA ILE A 172 10.77 8.36 9.02
C ILE A 172 10.00 9.46 8.29
N LYS A 173 9.59 10.53 8.97
CA LYS A 173 8.78 11.62 8.43
C LYS A 173 9.35 12.31 7.19
N ASP A 174 10.68 12.27 7.06
CA ASP A 174 11.36 12.97 5.96
C ASP A 174 11.22 12.24 4.62
N PHE A 175 11.06 10.92 4.63
CA PHE A 175 10.96 10.10 3.42
C PHE A 175 9.66 9.31 3.29
N LEU A 176 8.84 9.26 4.36
CA LEU A 176 7.60 8.49 4.39
C LEU A 176 6.44 9.33 4.91
N THR A 177 5.32 9.32 4.18
CA THR A 177 4.05 9.87 4.64
C THR A 177 3.14 8.73 5.07
N ILE A 178 2.50 8.85 6.23
CA ILE A 178 1.58 7.83 6.74
C ILE A 178 0.13 8.29 6.55
N GLY A 179 -0.68 7.43 5.94
CA GLY A 179 -2.13 7.55 5.89
C GLY A 179 -2.77 6.60 6.89
N VAL A 180 -3.54 7.13 7.83
CA VAL A 180 -4.27 6.33 8.82
C VAL A 180 -5.74 6.24 8.40
N ALA A 181 -6.22 5.02 8.09
CA ALA A 181 -7.60 4.80 7.67
C ALA A 181 -8.32 3.84 8.63
N SER A 182 -9.33 4.35 9.32
CA SER A 182 -10.15 3.59 10.26
C SER A 182 -11.55 4.19 10.41
N HIS A 183 -12.55 3.34 10.61
CA HIS A 183 -13.87 3.75 11.06
C HIS A 183 -13.98 3.83 12.59
N ASN A 184 -12.95 3.38 13.32
CA ASN A 184 -12.90 3.45 14.78
C ASN A 184 -12.28 4.78 15.21
N LEU A 185 -13.10 5.66 15.81
CA LEU A 185 -12.69 6.98 16.27
C LEU A 185 -11.56 6.94 17.32
N PHE A 186 -11.51 5.90 18.15
CA PHE A 186 -10.42 5.74 19.11
C PHE A 186 -9.08 5.52 18.44
N HIS A 187 -9.03 4.76 17.33
CA HIS A 187 -7.80 4.59 16.57
C HIS A 187 -7.35 5.87 15.87
N ILE A 188 -8.30 6.66 15.36
CA ILE A 188 -7.98 7.97 14.77
C ILE A 188 -7.44 8.90 15.84
N ALA A 189 -8.12 9.01 17.00
CA ALA A 189 -7.67 9.83 18.12
C ALA A 189 -6.30 9.39 18.64
N PHE A 190 -6.05 8.08 18.76
CA PHE A 190 -4.75 7.53 19.13
C PHE A 190 -3.65 7.99 18.17
N ALA A 191 -3.86 7.82 16.87
CA ALA A 191 -2.87 8.23 15.87
C ALA A 191 -2.61 9.74 15.88
N GLN A 192 -3.65 10.56 16.01
CA GLN A 192 -3.53 12.02 16.10
C GLN A 192 -2.77 12.45 17.36
N THR A 193 -3.13 11.87 18.51
CA THR A 193 -2.46 12.18 19.78
C THR A 193 -0.98 11.80 19.73
N LEU A 194 -0.67 10.60 19.21
CA LEU A 194 0.71 10.13 19.04
C LEU A 194 1.52 11.06 18.13
N ALA A 195 0.94 11.46 17.01
CA ALA A 195 1.59 12.39 16.08
C ALA A 195 1.83 13.78 16.71
N GLN A 196 0.86 14.29 17.49
CA GLN A 196 1.02 15.55 18.24
C GLN A 196 2.13 15.46 19.27
N MET A 197 2.17 14.38 20.08
CA MET A 197 3.22 14.17 21.09
C MET A 197 4.63 14.13 20.48
N LEU A 198 4.76 13.64 19.27
CA LEU A 198 6.03 13.57 18.53
C LEU A 198 6.30 14.81 17.64
N SER A 199 5.46 15.85 17.76
CA SER A 199 5.53 17.06 16.93
C SER A 199 5.48 16.79 15.42
N LEU A 200 4.73 15.79 15.02
CA LEU A 200 4.48 15.38 13.64
C LEU A 200 3.12 15.94 13.17
N ILE A 201 2.94 17.24 13.23
CA ILE A 201 1.61 17.94 13.16
C ILE A 201 0.97 17.93 11.77
N HIS A 202 1.40 17.16 10.82
CA HIS A 202 0.79 17.10 9.48
C HIS A 202 0.32 15.68 9.18
N ILE A 203 -0.83 15.31 9.74
CA ILE A 203 -1.60 14.15 9.32
C ILE A 203 -2.70 14.61 8.38
#